data_27ca8eac9f90fd6244f21a249c94a3f4
#
_entry.id   27ca8eac9f90fd6244f21a249c94a3f4
#
_cell.length_a   1.000
_cell.length_b   1.000
_cell.length_c   1.000
_cell.angle_alpha   90.00
_cell.angle_beta   90.00
_cell.angle_gamma   90.00
#
_symmetry.space_group_name_H-M   'P 1'
#
loop_
_entity.id
_entity.type
_entity.pdbx_description
1 polymer ?
#
loop_
_entity_poly.entity_id
_entity_poly.type
_entity_poly.pdbx_seq_one_letter_code
_entity_poly.pdbx_strand_id
1 'polypeptide(L)'
;MSGKEAPGRSFAADPIVEAPAELPAAWATQLVSCVVDENVGLPDTAVLMYRDPDHTFLAKTGIGMGTPLKISVVTVQDRARERLFTGEVTAVELDTDTTGSFTVVRAFSKAHRLQRGRKVMAYRNMKTADIVRKVAAGAGLACGRIEAAPVTYKQVTQPNVSDWEFLQHLAAESGATVRVDDKGRLQFTKPDPASSAPSPTTSATRDPMVLEYGNNLLALRAVLTGADGADSVEVRGWNVETKTRLVARQQSVRSDTVTPGMSPSTAAKMFGAGSRTTIADTPYRTQAETRAVAGALAASVSAGFGEVEAVAYGNPQLRAGMPVALGNVGPAFSGRYTATAAHHVLEPDTGYRTTVIVSASPDRSLSGLASGGNAPTRGPRMPGLAIGVVTDIREEGRGQRGWVRLKFPWLDDTYVTDWVRTVQWGGQGGGGVFSPEVNDEVLVGFEQGLLDSPYVLGGLYNGVDKPSPHDVPLVDPTSGKVNRRSLVSRSGNRLELLDAPRGPSGVRIASGDKRLDVMLDEKKGEITLTVKARGGTRELSSVTLSASGITLDAGATGDVNIKGRSVTVNGKTGVTVDGGLLAVLKAKLIRIN
;
A
#
# COMPACT_ATOMS: atom_id res chain seq x y z
N MET A 1 26.17 57.95 4.46
CA MET A 1 27.17 56.87 4.69
C MET A 1 26.87 55.78 3.67
N SER A 2 27.67 55.71 2.63
CA SER A 2 27.58 54.71 1.55
C SER A 2 27.94 53.33 2.12
N GLY A 3 26.94 52.50 2.38
CA GLY A 3 27.20 51.08 2.69
C GLY A 3 27.78 50.43 1.45
N LYS A 4 29.04 50.00 1.54
CA LYS A 4 29.64 49.13 0.53
C LYS A 4 28.80 47.87 0.42
N GLU A 5 28.13 47.72 -0.71
CA GLU A 5 27.49 46.44 -1.10
C GLU A 5 28.64 45.42 -1.17
N ALA A 6 28.52 44.32 -0.41
CA ALA A 6 29.41 43.19 -0.57
C ALA A 6 29.22 42.63 -1.98
N PRO A 7 30.33 42.48 -2.77
CA PRO A 7 30.19 41.91 -4.11
C PRO A 7 29.59 40.50 -3.99
N GLY A 8 28.61 40.18 -4.85
CA GLY A 8 28.00 38.88 -4.91
C GLY A 8 29.06 37.79 -4.98
N ARG A 9 28.93 36.71 -4.19
CA ARG A 9 29.89 35.60 -4.21
C ARG A 9 29.86 34.93 -5.58
N SER A 10 30.99 34.78 -6.22
CA SER A 10 31.19 33.97 -7.41
C SER A 10 31.96 32.70 -7.08
N PHE A 11 31.70 31.61 -7.81
CA PHE A 11 32.32 30.31 -7.56
C PHE A 11 33.17 29.89 -8.77
N ALA A 12 34.27 29.23 -8.47
CA ALA A 12 35.16 28.67 -9.48
C ALA A 12 34.51 27.47 -10.16
N ALA A 13 34.80 27.26 -11.43
CA ALA A 13 34.36 26.11 -12.18
C ALA A 13 35.12 24.81 -11.84
N ASP A 14 36.24 24.93 -11.13
CA ASP A 14 37.06 23.80 -10.73
C ASP A 14 36.60 23.26 -9.38
N PRO A 15 35.89 22.13 -9.32
CA PRO A 15 35.47 21.54 -8.05
C PRO A 15 36.64 20.87 -7.33
N ILE A 16 36.59 20.85 -6.01
CA ILE A 16 37.46 20.02 -5.18
C ILE A 16 36.76 18.67 -4.98
N VAL A 17 37.41 17.60 -5.43
CA VAL A 17 36.93 16.24 -5.32
C VAL A 17 37.74 15.49 -4.27
N GLU A 18 37.06 14.88 -3.30
CA GLU A 18 37.64 14.04 -2.24
C GLU A 18 37.10 12.60 -2.39
N ALA A 19 38.03 11.60 -2.52
CA ALA A 19 37.66 10.19 -2.68
C ALA A 19 38.71 9.21 -2.09
N PRO A 20 38.75 8.91 -0.77
CA PRO A 20 38.21 9.67 0.36
C PRO A 20 39.04 10.93 0.69
N ALA A 21 40.29 10.98 0.23
CA ALA A 21 41.17 12.17 0.32
C ALA A 21 40.99 13.05 -0.93
N GLU A 22 41.45 14.30 -0.83
CA GLU A 22 41.45 15.21 -1.96
C GLU A 22 42.29 14.64 -3.11
N LEU A 23 41.72 14.66 -4.33
CA LEU A 23 42.43 14.18 -5.51
C LEU A 23 43.67 15.05 -5.80
N PRO A 24 44.77 14.45 -6.28
CA PRO A 24 45.94 15.21 -6.70
C PRO A 24 45.62 16.30 -7.74
N ALA A 25 46.27 17.45 -7.63
CA ALA A 25 46.05 18.59 -8.54
C ALA A 25 46.20 18.24 -10.02
N ALA A 26 47.05 17.25 -10.35
CA ALA A 26 47.21 16.76 -11.73
C ALA A 26 45.90 16.23 -12.32
N TRP A 27 44.99 15.69 -11.50
CA TRP A 27 43.70 15.22 -11.96
C TRP A 27 42.66 16.34 -12.04
N ALA A 28 42.78 17.40 -11.26
CA ALA A 28 41.90 18.56 -11.37
C ALA A 28 41.97 19.18 -12.79
N THR A 29 43.13 19.21 -13.40
CA THR A 29 43.32 19.71 -14.78
C THR A 29 42.83 18.75 -15.88
N GLN A 30 42.57 17.50 -15.53
CA GLN A 30 42.02 16.49 -16.44
C GLN A 30 40.49 16.37 -16.35
N LEU A 31 39.87 17.08 -15.43
CA LEU A 31 38.41 17.08 -15.30
C LEU A 31 37.79 17.77 -16.53
N VAL A 32 36.95 17.04 -17.24
CA VAL A 32 36.19 17.53 -18.40
C VAL A 32 34.83 18.10 -17.98
N SER A 33 34.14 17.38 -17.11
CA SER A 33 32.88 17.84 -16.55
C SER A 33 32.62 17.25 -15.17
N CYS A 34 31.93 18.02 -14.36
CA CYS A 34 31.33 17.58 -13.09
C CYS A 34 29.86 17.99 -13.09
N VAL A 35 28.98 17.01 -13.01
CA VAL A 35 27.53 17.21 -12.96
C VAL A 35 27.02 16.70 -11.63
N VAL A 36 26.22 17.51 -10.94
CA VAL A 36 25.53 17.11 -9.71
C VAL A 36 24.04 17.40 -9.88
N ASP A 37 23.24 16.35 -9.73
CA ASP A 37 21.79 16.42 -9.78
C ASP A 37 21.20 16.19 -8.39
N GLU A 38 20.41 17.12 -7.94
CA GLU A 38 19.62 17.02 -6.71
C GLU A 38 18.12 17.02 -7.03
N ASN A 39 17.36 16.16 -6.36
CA ASN A 39 15.91 16.06 -6.57
C ASN A 39 15.20 15.64 -5.28
N VAL A 40 14.06 16.26 -4.97
CA VAL A 40 13.27 15.92 -3.77
C VAL A 40 12.60 14.54 -3.84
N GLY A 41 12.53 13.92 -5.02
CA GLY A 41 11.89 12.62 -5.27
C GLY A 41 12.85 11.50 -5.64
N LEU A 42 14.16 11.79 -5.84
CA LEU A 42 15.18 10.83 -6.26
C LEU A 42 16.44 10.99 -5.42
N PRO A 43 17.28 9.97 -5.30
CA PRO A 43 18.62 10.11 -4.73
C PRO A 43 19.47 11.12 -5.53
N ASP A 44 20.19 11.98 -4.85
CA ASP A 44 21.13 12.88 -5.52
C ASP A 44 22.22 12.09 -6.22
N THR A 45 22.65 12.59 -7.37
CA THR A 45 23.67 11.95 -8.21
C THR A 45 24.83 12.90 -8.50
N ALA A 46 26.01 12.32 -8.72
CA ALA A 46 27.15 13.04 -9.24
C ALA A 46 27.83 12.25 -10.35
N VAL A 47 28.21 12.92 -11.41
CA VAL A 47 28.96 12.36 -12.54
C VAL A 47 30.21 13.19 -12.75
N LEU A 48 31.39 12.55 -12.69
CA LEU A 48 32.68 13.16 -12.95
C LEU A 48 33.30 12.51 -14.19
N MET A 49 33.70 13.28 -15.16
CA MET A 49 34.35 12.81 -16.37
C MET A 49 35.80 13.35 -16.43
N TYR A 50 36.76 12.46 -16.46
CA TYR A 50 38.20 12.78 -16.51
C TYR A 50 38.79 12.31 -17.84
N ARG A 51 39.62 13.13 -18.45
CA ARG A 51 40.46 12.70 -19.58
C ARG A 51 41.54 11.77 -19.02
N ASP A 52 41.61 10.55 -19.53
CA ASP A 52 42.49 9.47 -19.06
C ASP A 52 43.07 8.65 -20.23
N PRO A 53 43.94 9.24 -21.05
CA PRO A 53 44.45 8.59 -22.26
C PRO A 53 45.27 7.32 -21.96
N ASP A 54 45.87 7.24 -20.76
CA ASP A 54 46.70 6.12 -20.34
C ASP A 54 45.93 5.08 -19.50
N HIS A 55 44.66 5.29 -19.24
CA HIS A 55 43.77 4.43 -18.43
C HIS A 55 44.31 4.18 -17.00
N THR A 56 44.93 5.18 -16.40
CA THR A 56 45.61 5.09 -15.10
C THR A 56 44.86 5.76 -13.95
N PHE A 57 43.76 6.47 -14.23
CA PHE A 57 43.02 7.26 -13.24
C PHE A 57 42.61 6.40 -12.05
N LEU A 58 41.90 5.30 -12.27
CA LEU A 58 41.41 4.45 -11.19
C LEU A 58 42.52 3.83 -10.37
N ALA A 59 43.60 3.37 -11.03
CA ALA A 59 44.74 2.77 -10.36
C ALA A 59 45.51 3.77 -9.49
N LYS A 60 45.68 5.02 -9.97
CA LYS A 60 46.41 6.09 -9.27
C LYS A 60 45.60 6.75 -8.16
N THR A 61 44.27 6.82 -8.29
CA THR A 61 43.39 7.45 -7.30
C THR A 61 42.83 6.47 -6.28
N GLY A 62 42.82 5.17 -6.60
CA GLY A 62 42.18 4.13 -5.79
C GLY A 62 40.64 4.21 -5.78
N ILE A 63 40.04 4.98 -6.69
CA ILE A 63 38.59 5.07 -6.80
C ILE A 63 38.02 3.77 -7.34
N GLY A 64 37.03 3.25 -6.65
CA GLY A 64 36.28 2.07 -7.04
C GLY A 64 34.85 2.10 -6.50
N MET A 65 34.06 1.09 -6.79
CA MET A 65 32.70 0.98 -6.26
C MET A 65 32.71 1.00 -4.73
N GLY A 66 31.83 1.78 -4.11
CA GLY A 66 31.74 1.95 -2.67
C GLY A 66 32.69 3.02 -2.09
N THR A 67 33.59 3.60 -2.89
CA THR A 67 34.46 4.68 -2.41
C THR A 67 33.61 5.90 -2.01
N PRO A 68 33.78 6.45 -0.78
CA PRO A 68 33.14 7.70 -0.39
C PRO A 68 33.58 8.85 -1.30
N LEU A 69 32.62 9.60 -1.84
CA LEU A 69 32.88 10.73 -2.71
C LEU A 69 32.26 12.01 -2.13
N LYS A 70 33.06 13.08 -2.12
CA LYS A 70 32.62 14.43 -1.76
C LYS A 70 33.06 15.41 -2.82
N ILE A 71 32.16 16.32 -3.18
CA ILE A 71 32.43 17.39 -4.13
C ILE A 71 32.17 18.72 -3.45
N SER A 72 33.09 19.66 -3.54
CA SER A 72 32.97 21.02 -3.04
C SER A 72 33.33 22.01 -4.12
N VAL A 73 32.70 23.17 -4.09
CA VAL A 73 33.07 24.33 -4.92
C VAL A 73 33.76 25.37 -4.06
N VAL A 74 34.51 26.25 -4.71
CA VAL A 74 35.34 27.26 -4.04
C VAL A 74 34.87 28.64 -4.46
N THR A 75 34.67 29.52 -3.50
CA THR A 75 34.43 30.94 -3.78
C THR A 75 35.66 31.58 -4.38
N VAL A 76 35.47 32.44 -5.39
CA VAL A 76 36.58 33.14 -6.06
C VAL A 76 37.22 34.16 -5.13
N GLN A 77 36.44 34.80 -4.25
CA GLN A 77 36.88 35.92 -3.40
C GLN A 77 37.77 35.48 -2.23
N ASP A 78 37.32 34.52 -1.44
CA ASP A 78 37.98 34.11 -0.19
C ASP A 78 38.40 32.63 -0.19
N ARG A 79 38.19 31.92 -1.32
CA ARG A 79 38.45 30.47 -1.47
C ARG A 79 37.79 29.61 -0.41
N ALA A 80 36.69 30.08 0.16
CA ALA A 80 35.89 29.29 1.07
C ALA A 80 35.29 28.08 0.34
N ARG A 81 35.30 26.92 1.00
CA ARG A 81 34.76 25.67 0.43
C ARG A 81 33.29 25.52 0.79
N GLU A 82 32.46 25.34 -0.21
CA GLU A 82 31.04 25.00 -0.05
C GLU A 82 30.77 23.59 -0.57
N ARG A 83 30.19 22.73 0.27
CA ARG A 83 29.88 21.34 -0.08
C ARG A 83 28.75 21.31 -1.11
N LEU A 84 28.97 20.63 -2.24
CA LEU A 84 27.98 20.45 -3.29
C LEU A 84 27.39 19.04 -3.26
N PHE A 85 28.19 18.00 -3.02
CA PHE A 85 27.73 16.62 -3.03
C PHE A 85 28.46 15.77 -1.97
N THR A 86 27.73 14.81 -1.41
CA THR A 86 28.28 13.75 -0.55
C THR A 86 27.57 12.43 -0.86
N GLY A 87 28.35 11.42 -1.24
CA GLY A 87 27.83 10.13 -1.64
C GLY A 87 28.85 9.02 -1.68
N GLU A 88 28.56 8.00 -2.45
CA GLU A 88 29.38 6.80 -2.67
C GLU A 88 29.44 6.50 -4.16
N VAL A 89 30.61 6.13 -4.66
CA VAL A 89 30.78 5.70 -6.06
C VAL A 89 29.98 4.41 -6.29
N THR A 90 29.12 4.42 -7.29
CA THR A 90 28.26 3.28 -7.65
C THR A 90 28.59 2.67 -9.00
N ALA A 91 29.24 3.44 -9.88
CA ALA A 91 29.73 2.94 -11.17
C ALA A 91 31.01 3.65 -11.57
N VAL A 92 31.86 2.96 -12.30
CA VAL A 92 33.00 3.47 -13.02
C VAL A 92 32.92 3.01 -14.46
N GLU A 93 33.15 3.92 -15.42
CA GLU A 93 32.98 3.67 -16.85
C GLU A 93 34.27 4.07 -17.58
N LEU A 94 34.56 3.37 -18.62
CA LEU A 94 35.55 3.77 -19.62
C LEU A 94 34.78 4.17 -20.89
N ASP A 95 34.94 5.40 -21.32
CA ASP A 95 34.36 5.94 -22.56
C ASP A 95 35.51 6.34 -23.50
N THR A 96 35.48 5.87 -24.74
CA THR A 96 36.52 6.13 -25.72
C THR A 96 35.87 6.42 -27.07
N ASP A 97 36.16 7.60 -27.58
CA ASP A 97 35.68 8.06 -28.87
C ASP A 97 36.78 8.74 -29.71
N THR A 98 36.42 9.40 -30.78
CA THR A 98 37.35 10.12 -31.69
C THR A 98 37.99 11.35 -31.01
N THR A 99 37.48 11.80 -29.86
CA THR A 99 38.01 12.97 -29.11
C THR A 99 38.97 12.57 -27.98
N GLY A 100 39.00 11.27 -27.63
CA GLY A 100 39.92 10.76 -26.62
C GLY A 100 39.38 9.60 -25.82
N SER A 101 40.09 9.30 -24.71
CA SER A 101 39.67 8.31 -23.74
C SER A 101 39.38 8.97 -22.41
N PHE A 102 38.28 8.58 -21.78
CA PHE A 102 37.76 9.18 -20.57
C PHE A 102 37.40 8.12 -19.54
N THR A 103 37.72 8.41 -18.27
CA THR A 103 37.16 7.66 -17.15
C THR A 103 36.02 8.44 -16.55
N VAL A 104 34.83 7.79 -16.46
CA VAL A 104 33.62 8.37 -15.87
C VAL A 104 33.36 7.73 -14.51
N VAL A 105 33.21 8.56 -13.48
CA VAL A 105 32.85 8.12 -12.12
C VAL A 105 31.43 8.58 -11.83
N ARG A 106 30.55 7.63 -11.52
CA ARG A 106 29.18 7.93 -11.09
C ARG A 106 29.00 7.62 -9.62
N ALA A 107 28.38 8.53 -8.91
CA ALA A 107 28.09 8.40 -7.49
C ALA A 107 26.64 8.77 -7.19
N PHE A 108 26.10 8.14 -6.16
CA PHE A 108 24.82 8.51 -5.59
C PHE A 108 24.97 8.93 -4.13
N SER A 109 24.09 9.80 -3.65
CA SER A 109 23.92 10.01 -2.21
C SER A 109 23.56 8.68 -1.51
N LYS A 110 23.78 8.57 -0.20
CA LYS A 110 23.48 7.33 0.53
C LYS A 110 22.01 6.87 0.44
N ALA A 111 21.14 7.70 -0.12
CA ALA A 111 19.76 7.34 -0.43
C ALA A 111 19.65 6.13 -1.35
N HIS A 112 20.65 5.86 -2.23
CA HIS A 112 20.66 4.68 -3.09
C HIS A 112 20.55 3.35 -2.33
N ARG A 113 20.99 3.34 -1.05
CA ARG A 113 20.89 2.15 -0.18
C ARG A 113 19.44 1.73 0.06
N LEU A 114 18.52 2.69 0.06
CA LEU A 114 17.08 2.46 0.19
C LEU A 114 16.43 1.89 -1.07
N GLN A 115 17.10 2.00 -2.23
CA GLN A 115 16.61 1.42 -3.50
C GLN A 115 17.03 -0.04 -3.70
N ARG A 116 17.93 -0.55 -2.85
CA ARG A 116 18.51 -1.90 -3.00
C ARG A 116 17.55 -2.97 -2.50
N GLY A 117 17.12 -3.82 -3.44
CA GLY A 117 16.22 -4.92 -3.14
C GLY A 117 14.77 -4.49 -2.92
N ARG A 118 13.90 -5.48 -2.76
CA ARG A 118 12.48 -5.31 -2.47
C ARG A 118 12.13 -6.14 -1.25
N LYS A 119 11.17 -5.68 -0.46
CA LYS A 119 10.76 -6.33 0.79
C LYS A 119 9.26 -6.45 0.88
N VAL A 120 8.81 -7.53 1.50
CA VAL A 120 7.45 -7.66 2.01
C VAL A 120 7.53 -7.55 3.53
N MET A 121 6.93 -6.51 4.10
CA MET A 121 6.97 -6.29 5.56
C MET A 121 5.69 -5.63 6.05
N ALA A 122 5.14 -6.13 7.14
CA ALA A 122 4.01 -5.53 7.83
C ALA A 122 4.48 -4.69 9.03
N TYR A 123 4.04 -3.45 9.09
CA TYR A 123 4.23 -2.54 10.22
C TYR A 123 2.92 -2.44 10.98
N ARG A 124 2.88 -2.92 12.23
CA ARG A 124 1.65 -3.01 13.04
C ARG A 124 1.67 -2.06 14.21
N ASN A 125 0.55 -1.36 14.44
CA ASN A 125 0.36 -0.40 15.52
C ASN A 125 1.48 0.64 15.59
N MET A 126 1.95 1.12 14.43
CA MET A 126 3.06 2.07 14.32
C MET A 126 2.61 3.40 13.73
N LYS A 127 3.23 4.48 14.22
CA LYS A 127 3.11 5.80 13.62
C LYS A 127 4.02 5.91 12.40
N THR A 128 3.64 6.76 11.42
CA THR A 128 4.46 7.03 10.23
C THR A 128 5.91 7.35 10.60
N ALA A 129 6.14 8.20 11.59
CA ALA A 129 7.50 8.57 12.02
C ALA A 129 8.34 7.39 12.52
N ASP A 130 7.71 6.43 13.21
CA ASP A 130 8.42 5.25 13.74
C ASP A 130 8.74 4.25 12.63
N ILE A 131 7.85 4.14 11.64
CA ILE A 131 8.10 3.36 10.43
C ILE A 131 9.29 3.93 9.67
N VAL A 132 9.33 5.25 9.44
CA VAL A 132 10.44 5.93 8.78
C VAL A 132 11.78 5.65 9.48
N ARG A 133 11.82 5.76 10.83
CA ARG A 133 13.03 5.45 11.62
C ARG A 133 13.45 3.99 11.46
N LYS A 134 12.50 3.06 11.49
CA LYS A 134 12.78 1.62 11.35
C LYS A 134 13.35 1.29 9.97
N VAL A 135 12.78 1.86 8.92
CA VAL A 135 13.26 1.67 7.54
C VAL A 135 14.66 2.26 7.36
N ALA A 136 14.89 3.49 7.83
CA ALA A 136 16.21 4.14 7.77
C ALA A 136 17.28 3.32 8.49
N ALA A 137 16.99 2.85 9.70
CA ALA A 137 17.92 2.01 10.48
C ALA A 137 18.24 0.70 9.73
N GLY A 138 17.27 0.07 9.07
CA GLY A 138 17.47 -1.12 8.26
C GLY A 138 18.39 -0.91 7.05
N ALA A 139 18.47 0.32 6.52
CA ALA A 139 19.37 0.73 5.45
C ALA A 139 20.73 1.27 5.97
N GLY A 140 20.95 1.27 7.30
CA GLY A 140 22.17 1.81 7.91
C GLY A 140 22.24 3.34 7.84
N LEU A 141 21.09 4.03 7.81
CA LEU A 141 21.00 5.48 7.79
C LEU A 141 20.54 6.03 9.13
N ALA A 142 21.22 7.06 9.62
CA ALA A 142 20.71 7.87 10.73
C ALA A 142 19.53 8.72 10.25
N CYS A 143 18.62 9.06 11.16
CA CYS A 143 17.53 9.99 10.87
C CYS A 143 17.91 11.42 11.27
N GLY A 144 17.53 12.37 10.43
CA GLY A 144 17.47 13.79 10.75
C GLY A 144 16.06 14.20 11.17
N ARG A 145 15.52 15.24 10.55
CA ARG A 145 14.17 15.76 10.84
C ARG A 145 13.10 14.85 10.22
N ILE A 146 12.06 14.55 10.98
CA ILE A 146 10.90 13.75 10.53
C ILE A 146 9.61 14.52 10.82
N GLU A 147 8.92 14.93 9.77
CA GLU A 147 7.64 15.68 9.80
C GLU A 147 6.53 14.86 9.15
N ALA A 148 6.26 13.70 9.70
CA ALA A 148 5.22 12.81 9.22
C ALA A 148 3.83 13.25 9.70
N ALA A 149 2.80 12.89 8.93
CA ALA A 149 1.43 13.04 9.37
C ALA A 149 1.17 12.24 10.66
N PRO A 150 0.31 12.74 11.59
CA PRO A 150 0.04 12.08 12.86
C PRO A 150 -0.93 10.89 12.69
N VAL A 151 -0.60 10.00 11.79
CA VAL A 151 -1.36 8.78 11.49
C VAL A 151 -0.73 7.60 12.22
N THR A 152 -1.56 6.82 12.92
CA THR A 152 -1.17 5.52 13.47
C THR A 152 -1.90 4.44 12.69
N TYR A 153 -1.14 3.56 12.03
CA TYR A 153 -1.68 2.44 11.27
C TYR A 153 -1.90 1.24 12.18
N LYS A 154 -3.05 0.60 12.11
CA LYS A 154 -3.22 -0.75 12.67
C LYS A 154 -2.25 -1.72 11.99
N GLN A 155 -2.20 -1.67 10.66
CA GLN A 155 -1.20 -2.29 9.82
C GLN A 155 -1.03 -1.47 8.55
N VAL A 156 0.20 -1.31 8.10
CA VAL A 156 0.58 -0.87 6.76
C VAL A 156 1.66 -1.80 6.24
N THR A 157 1.55 -2.18 4.99
CA THR A 157 2.44 -3.16 4.36
C THR A 157 3.36 -2.49 3.36
N GLN A 158 4.62 -2.87 3.37
CA GLN A 158 5.56 -2.66 2.27
C GLN A 158 5.37 -3.82 1.28
N PRO A 159 4.70 -3.61 0.13
CA PRO A 159 4.17 -4.69 -0.70
C PRO A 159 5.16 -5.08 -1.82
N ASN A 160 6.27 -5.72 -1.49
CA ASN A 160 7.33 -6.09 -2.43
C ASN A 160 7.86 -4.89 -3.24
N VAL A 161 8.14 -3.81 -2.54
CA VAL A 161 8.76 -2.59 -3.07
C VAL A 161 10.07 -2.30 -2.31
N SER A 162 10.91 -1.43 -2.88
CA SER A 162 12.11 -0.96 -2.20
C SER A 162 11.76 -0.09 -0.97
N ASP A 163 12.72 0.08 -0.07
CA ASP A 163 12.55 0.97 1.08
C ASP A 163 12.31 2.41 0.61
N TRP A 164 12.94 2.82 -0.49
CA TRP A 164 12.75 4.15 -1.10
C TRP A 164 11.32 4.34 -1.59
N GLU A 165 10.80 3.43 -2.43
CA GLU A 165 9.43 3.48 -2.94
C GLU A 165 8.42 3.51 -1.79
N PHE A 166 8.64 2.71 -0.75
CA PHE A 166 7.75 2.68 0.41
C PHE A 166 7.77 3.99 1.20
N LEU A 167 8.95 4.58 1.43
CA LEU A 167 9.07 5.88 2.09
C LEU A 167 8.44 7.00 1.26
N GLN A 168 8.56 6.96 -0.08
CA GLN A 168 7.91 7.92 -0.96
C GLN A 168 6.38 7.84 -0.87
N HIS A 169 5.80 6.63 -0.75
CA HIS A 169 4.36 6.50 -0.53
C HIS A 169 3.92 7.14 0.79
N LEU A 170 4.63 6.88 1.88
CA LEU A 170 4.33 7.49 3.19
C LEU A 170 4.53 9.01 3.17
N ALA A 171 5.51 9.50 2.41
CA ALA A 171 5.77 10.91 2.22
C ALA A 171 4.64 11.59 1.45
N ALA A 172 4.19 11.01 0.35
CA ALA A 172 3.06 11.51 -0.43
C ALA A 172 1.77 11.61 0.40
N GLU A 173 1.49 10.63 1.25
CA GLU A 173 0.35 10.68 2.18
C GLU A 173 0.51 11.75 3.27
N SER A 174 1.73 12.12 3.61
CA SER A 174 2.07 13.12 4.64
C SER A 174 2.25 14.54 4.09
N GLY A 175 2.28 14.72 2.76
CA GLY A 175 2.71 15.98 2.12
C GLY A 175 4.18 16.31 2.40
N ALA A 176 5.01 15.28 2.54
CA ALA A 176 6.43 15.37 2.82
C ALA A 176 7.27 14.89 1.63
N THR A 177 8.58 15.09 1.70
CA THR A 177 9.59 14.58 0.77
C THR A 177 10.62 13.76 1.53
N VAL A 178 11.27 12.84 0.82
CA VAL A 178 12.36 12.00 1.37
C VAL A 178 13.66 12.38 0.69
N ARG A 179 14.69 12.68 1.47
CA ARG A 179 16.05 12.92 0.96
C ARG A 179 17.10 12.49 1.99
N VAL A 180 18.34 12.40 1.57
CA VAL A 180 19.49 12.19 2.48
C VAL A 180 20.37 13.43 2.42
N ASP A 181 20.66 14.01 3.59
CA ASP A 181 21.46 15.23 3.69
C ASP A 181 22.97 14.94 3.52
N ASP A 182 23.77 16.01 3.44
CA ASP A 182 25.24 15.95 3.29
C ASP A 182 25.96 15.21 4.45
N LYS A 183 25.27 15.01 5.57
CA LYS A 183 25.76 14.22 6.71
C LYS A 183 25.36 12.76 6.63
N GLY A 184 24.67 12.35 5.55
CA GLY A 184 24.17 11.00 5.32
C GLY A 184 22.97 10.63 6.19
N ARG A 185 22.18 11.61 6.66
CA ARG A 185 20.99 11.40 7.47
C ARG A 185 19.73 11.49 6.61
N LEU A 186 18.82 10.55 6.81
CA LEU A 186 17.51 10.57 6.16
C LEU A 186 16.66 11.72 6.73
N GLN A 187 16.20 12.58 5.84
CA GLN A 187 15.24 13.65 6.11
C GLN A 187 13.88 13.24 5.55
N PHE A 188 12.84 13.37 6.35
CA PHE A 188 11.45 13.18 5.95
C PHE A 188 10.69 14.42 6.33
N THR A 189 10.70 15.44 5.46
CA THR A 189 10.27 16.79 5.79
C THR A 189 9.26 17.32 4.79
N LYS A 190 8.39 18.19 5.26
CA LYS A 190 7.59 19.01 4.34
C LYS A 190 8.51 19.93 3.54
N PRO A 191 8.16 20.27 2.28
CA PRO A 191 8.88 21.29 1.53
C PRO A 191 8.93 22.61 2.30
N ASP A 192 10.06 23.29 2.27
CA ASP A 192 10.14 24.61 2.84
C ASP A 192 9.20 25.57 2.11
N PRO A 193 8.43 26.39 2.82
CA PRO A 193 7.46 27.28 2.17
C PRO A 193 8.17 28.34 1.34
N ALA A 194 7.66 28.63 0.16
CA ALA A 194 8.17 29.68 -0.73
C ALA A 194 8.23 31.05 -0.06
N SER A 195 7.41 31.30 0.95
CA SER A 195 7.43 32.53 1.77
C SER A 195 8.76 32.74 2.50
N SER A 196 9.56 31.70 2.70
CA SER A 196 10.90 31.78 3.28
C SER A 196 11.96 32.31 2.30
N ALA A 197 11.65 32.38 0.99
CA ALA A 197 12.51 33.00 0.02
C ALA A 197 12.63 34.52 0.24
N PRO A 198 13.73 35.15 -0.19
CA PRO A 198 13.85 36.61 -0.17
C PRO A 198 12.76 37.29 -1.00
N SER A 199 12.60 38.60 -0.88
CA SER A 199 11.67 39.33 -1.74
C SER A 199 12.13 39.25 -3.20
N PRO A 200 11.22 39.02 -4.18
CA PRO A 200 11.56 39.08 -5.60
C PRO A 200 12.01 40.48 -6.07
N THR A 201 11.86 41.50 -5.24
CA THR A 201 12.36 42.86 -5.46
C THR A 201 13.77 43.09 -4.87
N THR A 202 14.32 42.12 -4.15
CA THR A 202 15.70 42.18 -3.66
C THR A 202 16.65 41.93 -4.83
N SER A 203 17.74 42.72 -4.91
CA SER A 203 18.75 42.46 -5.94
C SER A 203 19.48 41.15 -5.69
N ALA A 204 19.80 40.40 -6.73
CA ALA A 204 20.58 39.18 -6.70
C ALA A 204 22.01 39.41 -6.16
N THR A 205 22.53 40.66 -6.21
CA THR A 205 23.82 41.03 -5.61
C THR A 205 23.78 41.04 -4.09
N ARG A 206 22.59 41.22 -3.47
CA ARG A 206 22.41 41.21 -2.02
C ARG A 206 22.05 39.84 -1.48
N ASP A 207 21.29 39.08 -2.26
CA ASP A 207 20.84 37.75 -1.85
C ASP A 207 20.92 36.76 -3.04
N PRO A 208 21.84 35.79 -2.97
CA PRO A 208 22.08 34.85 -4.05
C PRO A 208 20.93 33.87 -4.30
N MET A 209 19.90 33.84 -3.44
CA MET A 209 18.66 33.06 -3.64
C MET A 209 17.64 33.78 -4.50
N VAL A 210 17.94 35.01 -4.97
CA VAL A 210 17.15 35.73 -5.96
C VAL A 210 17.73 35.46 -7.34
N LEU A 211 16.94 34.90 -8.25
CA LEU A 211 17.26 34.73 -9.66
C LEU A 211 16.70 35.92 -10.41
N GLU A 212 17.55 36.88 -10.76
CA GLU A 212 17.17 38.19 -11.27
C GLU A 212 17.54 38.32 -12.76
N TYR A 213 16.54 38.61 -13.61
CA TYR A 213 16.79 38.88 -15.02
C TYR A 213 17.62 40.17 -15.20
N GLY A 214 18.67 40.07 -16.00
CA GLY A 214 19.64 41.15 -16.19
C GLY A 214 20.79 41.15 -15.16
N ASN A 215 20.85 40.17 -14.23
CA ASN A 215 21.90 40.02 -13.26
C ASN A 215 22.51 38.61 -13.31
N ASN A 216 21.99 37.64 -12.50
CA ASN A 216 22.51 36.29 -12.38
C ASN A 216 21.70 35.23 -13.15
N LEU A 217 20.53 35.57 -13.67
CA LEU A 217 19.66 34.66 -14.43
C LEU A 217 20.09 34.67 -15.91
N LEU A 218 20.51 33.51 -16.42
CA LEU A 218 21.00 33.32 -17.80
C LEU A 218 19.89 32.91 -18.76
N ALA A 219 19.00 32.02 -18.32
CA ALA A 219 17.83 31.59 -19.09
C ALA A 219 16.66 31.29 -18.17
N LEU A 220 15.45 31.50 -18.65
CA LEU A 220 14.22 31.23 -17.93
C LEU A 220 13.14 30.67 -18.86
N ARG A 221 12.54 29.59 -18.42
CA ARG A 221 11.23 29.13 -18.89
C ARG A 221 10.31 29.03 -17.68
N ALA A 222 9.25 29.79 -17.67
CA ALA A 222 8.24 29.76 -16.61
C ALA A 222 6.85 29.62 -17.24
N VAL A 223 6.05 28.73 -16.68
CA VAL A 223 4.68 28.44 -17.11
C VAL A 223 3.75 28.56 -15.91
N LEU A 224 2.66 29.28 -16.07
CA LEU A 224 1.55 29.28 -15.12
C LEU A 224 0.34 28.65 -15.84
N THR A 225 -0.22 27.60 -15.27
CA THR A 225 -1.33 26.86 -15.87
C THR A 225 -2.45 26.65 -14.85
N GLY A 226 -3.68 26.82 -15.28
CA GLY A 226 -4.87 26.48 -14.53
C GLY A 226 -5.60 25.24 -15.07
N ALA A 227 -5.02 24.58 -16.09
CA ALA A 227 -5.68 23.48 -16.82
C ALA A 227 -6.02 22.30 -15.92
N ASP A 228 -5.09 21.91 -15.05
CA ASP A 228 -5.24 20.79 -14.11
C ASP A 228 -5.60 21.25 -12.69
N GLY A 229 -5.93 22.53 -12.52
CA GLY A 229 -6.28 23.13 -11.25
C GLY A 229 -7.64 22.64 -10.75
N ALA A 230 -7.74 22.37 -9.45
CA ALA A 230 -9.01 22.13 -8.77
C ALA A 230 -9.13 23.10 -7.59
N ASP A 231 -10.33 23.60 -7.34
CA ASP A 231 -10.57 24.50 -6.20
C ASP A 231 -10.55 23.75 -4.88
N SER A 232 -10.91 22.49 -4.91
CA SER A 232 -10.95 21.64 -3.73
C SER A 232 -10.62 20.18 -4.05
N VAL A 233 -10.12 19.50 -3.04
CA VAL A 233 -9.86 18.06 -3.05
C VAL A 233 -10.78 17.39 -2.04
N GLU A 234 -11.37 16.27 -2.44
CA GLU A 234 -12.16 15.40 -1.57
C GLU A 234 -11.57 14.00 -1.55
N VAL A 235 -11.26 13.48 -0.38
CA VAL A 235 -10.79 12.11 -0.17
C VAL A 235 -11.87 11.32 0.55
N ARG A 236 -12.20 10.14 0.03
CA ARG A 236 -13.23 9.26 0.55
C ARG A 236 -12.63 7.98 1.10
N GLY A 237 -13.28 7.42 2.12
CA GLY A 237 -12.93 6.14 2.72
C GLY A 237 -14.12 5.52 3.43
N TRP A 238 -13.88 4.38 4.07
CA TRP A 238 -14.90 3.63 4.79
C TRP A 238 -14.38 3.10 6.13
N ASN A 239 -15.06 3.44 7.20
CA ASN A 239 -14.76 2.88 8.51
C ASN A 239 -15.53 1.56 8.69
N VAL A 240 -14.80 0.45 8.66
CA VAL A 240 -15.35 -0.90 8.77
C VAL A 240 -15.91 -1.18 10.17
N GLU A 241 -15.30 -0.60 11.22
CA GLU A 241 -15.70 -0.85 12.61
C GLU A 241 -17.04 -0.18 12.95
N THR A 242 -17.27 1.02 12.42
CA THR A 242 -18.49 1.80 12.69
C THR A 242 -19.50 1.76 11.56
N LYS A 243 -19.15 1.14 10.42
CA LYS A 243 -19.99 1.09 9.20
C LYS A 243 -20.38 2.48 8.72
N THR A 244 -19.42 3.43 8.72
CA THR A 244 -19.65 4.82 8.32
C THR A 244 -18.69 5.27 7.23
N ARG A 245 -19.19 6.19 6.38
CA ARG A 245 -18.36 6.85 5.38
C ARG A 245 -17.35 7.80 6.04
N LEU A 246 -16.15 7.86 5.49
CA LEU A 246 -15.13 8.85 5.82
C LEU A 246 -15.01 9.82 4.66
N VAL A 247 -15.04 11.11 4.95
CA VAL A 247 -14.88 12.17 3.94
C VAL A 247 -14.01 13.27 4.53
N ALA A 248 -12.97 13.64 3.79
CA ALA A 248 -12.16 14.83 4.10
C ALA A 248 -12.13 15.74 2.87
N ARG A 249 -12.29 17.03 3.08
CA ARG A 249 -12.23 18.07 2.05
C ARG A 249 -11.19 19.09 2.41
N GLN A 250 -10.41 19.53 1.42
CA GLN A 250 -9.40 20.57 1.57
C GLN A 250 -9.45 21.50 0.36
N GLN A 251 -9.28 22.80 0.61
CA GLN A 251 -9.14 23.80 -0.46
C GLN A 251 -7.75 23.72 -1.06
N SER A 252 -7.64 23.85 -2.39
CA SER A 252 -6.39 23.81 -3.14
C SER A 252 -6.10 25.09 -3.92
N VAL A 253 -6.73 26.18 -3.55
CA VAL A 253 -6.61 27.49 -4.22
C VAL A 253 -5.38 28.31 -3.80
N ARG A 254 -4.58 27.80 -2.85
CA ARG A 254 -3.33 28.43 -2.39
C ARG A 254 -2.22 27.40 -2.34
N SER A 255 -1.08 27.77 -2.89
CA SER A 255 0.15 26.97 -2.79
C SER A 255 1.10 27.62 -1.78
N ASP A 256 1.71 26.80 -0.93
CA ASP A 256 2.77 27.23 -0.04
C ASP A 256 4.16 27.19 -0.72
N THR A 257 4.29 26.45 -1.83
CA THR A 257 5.57 26.25 -2.53
C THR A 257 5.69 27.01 -3.85
N VAL A 258 4.58 27.50 -4.40
CA VAL A 258 4.53 28.26 -5.67
C VAL A 258 3.67 29.49 -5.48
N THR A 259 4.30 30.64 -5.30
CA THR A 259 3.64 31.92 -5.04
C THR A 259 4.11 32.99 -6.05
N PRO A 260 3.70 32.86 -7.33
CA PRO A 260 3.95 33.89 -8.36
C PRO A 260 3.09 35.13 -8.12
N GLY A 261 3.30 36.16 -8.89
CA GLY A 261 2.48 37.35 -8.86
C GLY A 261 1.00 37.13 -9.24
N MET A 262 0.74 36.16 -10.13
CA MET A 262 -0.62 35.66 -10.40
C MET A 262 -0.90 34.46 -9.49
N SER A 263 -2.00 34.49 -8.73
CA SER A 263 -2.33 33.39 -7.81
C SER A 263 -3.18 32.29 -8.47
N PRO A 264 -3.09 31.03 -8.00
CA PRO A 264 -3.98 29.94 -8.43
C PRO A 264 -5.47 30.30 -8.29
N SER A 265 -5.84 30.98 -7.22
CA SER A 265 -7.23 31.42 -6.98
C SER A 265 -7.72 32.46 -7.98
N THR A 266 -6.83 33.30 -8.50
CA THR A 266 -7.18 34.26 -9.55
C THR A 266 -7.42 33.54 -10.88
N ALA A 267 -6.55 32.59 -11.23
CA ALA A 267 -6.70 31.78 -12.42
C ALA A 267 -7.96 30.91 -12.40
N ALA A 268 -8.26 30.27 -11.27
CA ALA A 268 -9.45 29.42 -11.11
C ALA A 268 -10.75 30.19 -11.39
N LYS A 269 -10.84 31.44 -10.94
CA LYS A 269 -12.01 32.32 -11.20
C LYS A 269 -12.24 32.62 -12.68
N MET A 270 -11.20 32.55 -13.50
CA MET A 270 -11.30 32.80 -14.95
C MET A 270 -11.99 31.66 -15.70
N PHE A 271 -12.01 30.46 -15.15
CA PHE A 271 -12.58 29.25 -15.79
C PHE A 271 -14.01 28.92 -15.32
N GLY A 272 -14.63 29.75 -14.49
CA GLY A 272 -16.04 29.61 -14.08
C GLY A 272 -16.26 28.78 -12.83
N ALA A 273 -17.27 27.92 -12.82
CA ALA A 273 -17.69 27.17 -11.63
C ALA A 273 -16.59 26.25 -11.08
N GLY A 274 -16.50 26.19 -9.76
CA GLY A 274 -15.46 25.47 -9.03
C GLY A 274 -15.33 24.00 -9.40
N SER A 275 -14.11 23.57 -9.58
CA SER A 275 -13.75 22.16 -9.86
C SER A 275 -13.34 21.43 -8.58
N ARG A 276 -13.59 20.11 -8.55
CA ARG A 276 -13.22 19.26 -7.43
C ARG A 276 -12.56 17.98 -7.90
N THR A 277 -11.38 17.68 -7.36
CA THR A 277 -10.73 16.39 -7.52
C THR A 277 -11.16 15.46 -6.39
N THR A 278 -11.65 14.27 -6.73
CA THR A 278 -12.09 13.26 -5.75
C THR A 278 -11.21 12.02 -5.85
N ILE A 279 -10.66 11.59 -4.70
CA ILE A 279 -9.97 10.32 -4.54
C ILE A 279 -10.91 9.33 -3.83
N ALA A 280 -11.26 8.26 -4.53
CA ALA A 280 -12.14 7.18 -4.04
C ALA A 280 -11.62 5.79 -4.43
N ASP A 281 -10.44 5.72 -5.02
CA ASP A 281 -9.77 4.51 -5.54
C ASP A 281 -8.79 3.89 -4.54
N THR A 282 -8.75 4.41 -3.32
CA THR A 282 -7.92 3.91 -2.22
C THR A 282 -8.78 3.75 -0.97
N PRO A 283 -8.84 2.56 -0.36
CA PRO A 283 -9.74 2.27 0.76
C PRO A 283 -9.14 2.77 2.09
N TYR A 284 -9.15 4.08 2.31
CA TYR A 284 -8.77 4.67 3.60
C TYR A 284 -9.75 4.24 4.69
N ARG A 285 -9.21 3.88 5.87
CA ARG A 285 -9.97 3.26 6.97
C ARG A 285 -10.20 4.17 8.17
N THR A 286 -9.45 5.29 8.25
CA THR A 286 -9.57 6.24 9.36
C THR A 286 -9.74 7.68 8.87
N GLN A 287 -10.37 8.51 9.71
CA GLN A 287 -10.53 9.93 9.41
C GLN A 287 -9.19 10.68 9.42
N ALA A 288 -8.20 10.18 10.17
CA ALA A 288 -6.85 10.74 10.19
C ALA A 288 -6.14 10.54 8.86
N GLU A 289 -6.21 9.34 8.28
CA GLU A 289 -5.68 9.05 6.95
C GLU A 289 -6.32 9.93 5.88
N THR A 290 -7.66 9.98 5.81
CA THR A 290 -8.36 10.77 4.78
C THR A 290 -8.02 12.26 4.87
N ARG A 291 -7.87 12.80 6.09
CA ARG A 291 -7.47 14.22 6.28
C ARG A 291 -6.04 14.48 5.87
N ALA A 292 -5.10 13.61 6.24
CA ALA A 292 -3.69 13.74 5.88
C ALA A 292 -3.52 13.75 4.36
N VAL A 293 -4.13 12.78 3.68
CA VAL A 293 -4.08 12.67 2.23
C VAL A 293 -4.77 13.82 1.52
N ALA A 294 -5.93 14.29 2.03
CA ALA A 294 -6.62 15.44 1.45
C ALA A 294 -5.75 16.72 1.53
N GLY A 295 -5.04 16.92 2.65
CA GLY A 295 -4.10 18.02 2.81
C GLY A 295 -2.90 17.92 1.86
N ALA A 296 -2.29 16.76 1.78
CA ALA A 296 -1.13 16.51 0.90
C ALA A 296 -1.49 16.69 -0.58
N LEU A 297 -2.63 16.14 -1.00
CA LEU A 297 -3.10 16.25 -2.38
C LEU A 297 -3.50 17.68 -2.73
N ALA A 298 -4.14 18.42 -1.83
CA ALA A 298 -4.47 19.82 -2.05
C ALA A 298 -3.21 20.67 -2.25
N ALA A 299 -2.16 20.42 -1.46
CA ALA A 299 -0.86 21.07 -1.63
C ALA A 299 -0.22 20.72 -2.97
N SER A 300 -0.26 19.46 -3.39
CA SER A 300 0.26 19.01 -4.68
C SER A 300 -0.49 19.64 -5.86
N VAL A 301 -1.82 19.62 -5.84
CA VAL A 301 -2.66 20.23 -6.88
C VAL A 301 -2.39 21.73 -7.02
N SER A 302 -2.28 22.42 -5.88
CA SER A 302 -1.99 23.87 -5.90
C SER A 302 -0.56 24.20 -6.34
N ALA A 303 0.41 23.33 -6.09
CA ALA A 303 1.79 23.47 -6.57
C ALA A 303 1.90 23.30 -8.09
N GLY A 304 1.00 22.53 -8.70
CA GLY A 304 0.92 22.33 -10.16
C GLY A 304 0.57 23.58 -10.97
N PHE A 305 0.17 24.66 -10.30
CA PHE A 305 -0.12 25.93 -10.94
C PHE A 305 1.08 26.54 -11.67
N GLY A 306 2.30 26.32 -11.19
CA GLY A 306 3.48 26.92 -11.79
C GLY A 306 4.63 25.95 -11.98
N GLU A 307 5.23 25.99 -13.16
CA GLU A 307 6.47 25.31 -13.50
C GLU A 307 7.54 26.33 -13.86
N VAL A 308 8.76 26.13 -13.38
CA VAL A 308 9.90 26.98 -13.63
C VAL A 308 11.14 26.14 -13.94
N GLU A 309 11.86 26.54 -14.97
CA GLU A 309 13.22 26.10 -15.26
C GLU A 309 14.06 27.36 -15.45
N ALA A 310 14.97 27.59 -14.51
CA ALA A 310 15.79 28.79 -14.44
C ALA A 310 17.27 28.41 -14.42
N VAL A 311 18.02 28.85 -15.41
CA VAL A 311 19.48 28.70 -15.48
C VAL A 311 20.14 29.96 -14.96
N ALA A 312 21.00 29.83 -13.95
CA ALA A 312 21.73 30.91 -13.33
C ALA A 312 23.25 30.65 -13.32
N TYR A 313 24.02 31.68 -13.03
CA TYR A 313 25.43 31.47 -12.65
C TYR A 313 25.52 30.51 -11.46
N GLY A 314 26.58 29.69 -11.44
CA GLY A 314 26.73 28.62 -10.46
C GLY A 314 26.66 29.10 -9.02
N ASN A 315 25.78 28.49 -8.27
CA ASN A 315 25.61 28.76 -6.84
C ASN A 315 25.27 27.47 -6.09
N PRO A 316 26.16 26.96 -5.21
CA PRO A 316 25.93 25.71 -4.49
C PRO A 316 24.84 25.79 -3.41
N GLN A 317 24.31 26.98 -3.13
CA GLN A 317 23.19 27.18 -2.20
C GLN A 317 21.81 26.97 -2.88
N LEU A 318 21.76 27.00 -4.22
CA LEU A 318 20.56 26.70 -5.00
C LEU A 318 20.35 25.19 -5.05
N ARG A 319 19.65 24.66 -4.09
CA ARG A 319 19.47 23.21 -3.90
C ARG A 319 18.02 22.76 -4.01
N ALA A 320 17.81 21.48 -4.25
CA ALA A 320 16.50 20.89 -4.16
C ALA A 320 15.90 21.06 -2.75
N GLY A 321 14.62 21.45 -2.68
CA GLY A 321 13.89 21.76 -1.46
C GLY A 321 14.09 23.17 -0.91
N MET A 322 14.96 24.00 -1.51
CA MET A 322 15.24 25.36 -1.03
C MET A 322 14.28 26.39 -1.64
N PRO A 323 13.85 27.39 -0.87
CA PRO A 323 13.05 28.51 -1.36
C PRO A 323 13.91 29.50 -2.16
N VAL A 324 13.44 29.90 -3.34
CA VAL A 324 14.10 30.83 -4.26
C VAL A 324 13.11 31.90 -4.73
N ALA A 325 13.62 33.06 -5.13
CA ALA A 325 12.81 34.13 -5.71
C ALA A 325 13.17 34.36 -7.17
N LEU A 326 12.16 34.64 -8.01
CA LEU A 326 12.33 35.16 -9.35
C LEU A 326 12.10 36.66 -9.37
N GLY A 327 13.11 37.43 -9.72
CA GLY A 327 13.09 38.88 -9.76
C GLY A 327 13.19 39.42 -11.19
N ASN A 328 12.55 40.55 -11.45
CA ASN A 328 12.60 41.28 -12.72
C ASN A 328 12.17 40.47 -13.97
N VAL A 329 11.20 39.54 -13.82
CA VAL A 329 10.68 38.68 -14.90
C VAL A 329 9.22 38.99 -15.23
N GLY A 330 8.77 40.21 -14.92
CA GLY A 330 7.41 40.66 -15.11
C GLY A 330 6.47 40.31 -13.94
N PRO A 331 5.36 41.05 -13.80
CA PRO A 331 4.50 40.96 -12.61
C PRO A 331 3.78 39.63 -12.45
N ALA A 332 3.55 38.89 -13.53
CA ALA A 332 2.89 37.59 -13.45
C ALA A 332 3.80 36.49 -12.89
N PHE A 333 5.08 36.49 -13.25
CA PHE A 333 6.03 35.43 -12.93
C PHE A 333 6.97 35.78 -11.79
N SER A 334 7.22 37.08 -11.54
CA SER A 334 8.01 37.49 -10.37
C SER A 334 7.30 37.03 -9.10
N GLY A 335 8.05 36.31 -8.24
CA GLY A 335 7.45 35.69 -7.07
C GLY A 335 8.42 34.80 -6.34
N ARG A 336 7.89 33.98 -5.44
CA ARG A 336 8.63 33.07 -4.60
C ARG A 336 8.25 31.63 -4.91
N TYR A 337 9.25 30.75 -4.93
CA TYR A 337 9.10 29.37 -5.35
C TYR A 337 9.96 28.47 -4.48
N THR A 338 9.58 27.22 -4.30
CA THR A 338 10.42 26.19 -3.70
C THR A 338 10.96 25.29 -4.80
N ALA A 339 12.27 25.22 -4.93
CA ALA A 339 12.93 24.36 -5.91
C ALA A 339 12.63 22.88 -5.65
N THR A 340 12.27 22.12 -6.66
CA THR A 340 12.07 20.66 -6.58
C THR A 340 13.27 19.88 -7.06
N ALA A 341 14.10 20.51 -7.92
CA ALA A 341 15.39 19.95 -8.34
C ALA A 341 16.39 21.07 -8.58
N ALA A 342 17.66 20.73 -8.50
CA ALA A 342 18.79 21.56 -8.86
C ALA A 342 19.79 20.72 -9.67
N HIS A 343 20.24 21.26 -10.79
CA HIS A 343 21.22 20.64 -11.68
C HIS A 343 22.43 21.55 -11.78
N HIS A 344 23.57 21.11 -11.25
CA HIS A 344 24.82 21.84 -11.22
C HIS A 344 25.78 21.26 -12.25
N VAL A 345 26.26 22.11 -13.14
CA VAL A 345 27.21 21.73 -14.19
C VAL A 345 28.46 22.59 -14.03
N LEU A 346 29.59 21.93 -13.85
CA LEU A 346 30.91 22.56 -13.77
C LEU A 346 31.78 22.02 -14.91
N GLU A 347 32.10 22.89 -15.85
CA GLU A 347 32.92 22.59 -17.01
C GLU A 347 33.99 23.69 -17.13
N PRO A 348 35.28 23.34 -17.22
CA PRO A 348 36.34 24.34 -17.29
C PRO A 348 36.16 25.39 -18.40
N ASP A 349 35.62 24.96 -19.55
CA ASP A 349 35.44 25.81 -20.74
C ASP A 349 34.19 26.70 -20.70
N THR A 350 33.12 26.25 -20.06
CA THR A 350 31.82 26.93 -20.04
C THR A 350 31.45 27.52 -18.69
N GLY A 351 32.23 27.20 -17.67
CA GLY A 351 32.07 27.70 -16.32
C GLY A 351 31.12 26.88 -15.46
N TYR A 352 30.73 27.44 -14.32
CA TYR A 352 29.81 26.85 -13.39
C TYR A 352 28.39 27.43 -13.59
N ARG A 353 27.42 26.56 -13.79
CA ARG A 353 25.99 26.92 -13.94
C ARG A 353 25.12 26.08 -13.03
N THR A 354 24.02 26.67 -12.56
CA THR A 354 22.99 25.97 -11.77
C THR A 354 21.65 26.16 -12.45
N THR A 355 20.98 25.06 -12.79
CA THR A 355 19.59 25.06 -13.24
C THR A 355 18.70 24.72 -12.07
N VAL A 356 17.78 25.61 -11.73
CA VAL A 356 16.76 25.42 -10.70
C VAL A 356 15.46 25.02 -11.37
N ILE A 357 14.83 23.95 -10.90
CA ILE A 357 13.56 23.44 -11.40
C ILE A 357 12.51 23.53 -10.30
N VAL A 358 11.33 24.02 -10.65
CA VAL A 358 10.13 23.98 -9.85
C VAL A 358 9.07 23.21 -10.63
N SER A 359 8.58 22.10 -10.11
CA SER A 359 7.56 21.27 -10.77
C SER A 359 6.67 20.61 -9.74
N ALA A 360 5.40 20.41 -10.08
CA ALA A 360 4.45 19.66 -9.23
C ALA A 360 4.80 18.17 -9.13
N SER A 361 5.43 17.61 -10.16
CA SER A 361 5.90 16.22 -10.17
C SER A 361 7.39 16.17 -9.81
N PRO A 362 7.73 15.79 -8.60
CA PRO A 362 9.13 15.63 -8.20
C PRO A 362 9.83 14.47 -8.93
N ASP A 363 9.08 13.42 -9.30
CA ASP A 363 9.61 12.31 -10.11
C ASP A 363 9.43 12.59 -11.60
N ARG A 364 10.47 13.11 -12.22
CA ARG A 364 10.55 13.36 -13.67
C ARG A 364 11.20 12.21 -14.45
N SER A 365 11.37 11.03 -13.84
CA SER A 365 11.77 9.83 -14.57
C SER A 365 10.70 9.44 -15.60
N LEU A 366 11.09 8.67 -16.62
CA LEU A 366 10.13 8.12 -17.59
C LEU A 366 9.01 7.33 -16.91
N SER A 367 9.32 6.61 -15.83
CA SER A 367 8.34 5.88 -15.03
C SER A 367 7.38 6.83 -14.30
N GLY A 368 7.89 7.89 -13.66
CA GLY A 368 7.08 8.89 -12.99
C GLY A 368 6.14 9.63 -13.94
N LEU A 369 6.65 10.01 -15.12
CA LEU A 369 5.85 10.67 -16.15
C LEU A 369 4.79 9.73 -16.77
N ALA A 370 5.13 8.45 -16.96
CA ALA A 370 4.21 7.45 -17.53
C ALA A 370 3.12 7.01 -16.55
N SER A 371 3.35 7.11 -15.24
CA SER A 371 2.39 6.71 -14.21
C SER A 371 1.34 7.76 -13.87
N GLY A 372 1.29 8.90 -14.58
CA GLY A 372 0.32 9.95 -14.34
C GLY A 372 0.53 10.75 -13.04
N GLY A 373 1.65 10.64 -12.47
CA GLY A 373 2.48 11.49 -11.59
C GLY A 373 1.95 12.00 -10.25
N ASN A 374 0.68 12.14 -9.95
CA ASN A 374 0.28 12.96 -8.79
C ASN A 374 -0.69 12.33 -7.78
N ALA A 375 -1.12 11.10 -7.98
CA ALA A 375 -1.94 10.44 -6.97
C ALA A 375 -1.06 9.65 -5.99
N PRO A 376 -1.21 9.81 -4.68
CA PRO A 376 -0.56 8.96 -3.69
C PRO A 376 -1.13 7.55 -3.83
N THR A 377 -0.45 6.70 -4.62
CA THR A 377 -0.83 5.28 -4.75
C THR A 377 -0.09 4.49 -3.70
N ARG A 378 -0.82 3.73 -2.88
CA ARG A 378 -0.24 2.81 -1.89
C ARG A 378 0.41 1.59 -2.55
N GLY A 379 1.51 1.80 -3.28
CA GLY A 379 2.29 0.73 -3.88
C GLY A 379 1.63 0.02 -5.06
N PRO A 380 2.26 -1.05 -5.56
CA PRO A 380 1.76 -1.81 -6.69
C PRO A 380 0.41 -2.43 -6.38
N ARG A 381 -0.51 -2.37 -7.34
CA ARG A 381 -1.82 -3.02 -7.27
C ARG A 381 -1.65 -4.52 -7.51
N MET A 382 -2.38 -5.33 -6.73
CA MET A 382 -2.50 -6.77 -6.90
C MET A 382 -3.76 -7.04 -7.75
N PRO A 383 -3.66 -7.17 -9.08
CA PRO A 383 -4.82 -7.43 -9.91
C PRO A 383 -5.31 -8.86 -9.71
N GLY A 384 -6.62 -9.06 -9.62
CA GLY A 384 -7.24 -10.37 -9.57
C GLY A 384 -7.32 -11.00 -8.18
N LEU A 385 -7.24 -12.33 -8.14
CA LEU A 385 -7.41 -13.16 -6.96
C LEU A 385 -6.11 -13.89 -6.63
N ALA A 386 -5.95 -14.27 -5.37
CA ALA A 386 -4.78 -15.02 -4.92
C ALA A 386 -5.17 -16.10 -3.90
N ILE A 387 -4.25 -17.01 -3.64
CA ILE A 387 -4.38 -18.03 -2.61
C ILE A 387 -3.84 -17.49 -1.29
N GLY A 388 -4.57 -17.72 -0.21
CA GLY A 388 -4.12 -17.50 1.16
C GLY A 388 -4.28 -18.74 2.01
N VAL A 389 -3.48 -18.88 3.04
CA VAL A 389 -3.61 -19.93 4.05
C VAL A 389 -3.92 -19.30 5.40
N VAL A 390 -4.95 -19.80 6.06
CA VAL A 390 -5.41 -19.29 7.35
C VAL A 390 -4.40 -19.62 8.43
N THR A 391 -3.98 -18.63 9.22
CA THR A 391 -3.00 -18.78 10.30
C THR A 391 -3.59 -18.59 11.70
N ASP A 392 -4.65 -17.80 11.83
CA ASP A 392 -5.33 -17.56 13.11
C ASP A 392 -6.79 -17.18 12.88
N ILE A 393 -7.66 -17.67 13.77
CA ILE A 393 -9.10 -17.41 13.79
C ILE A 393 -9.57 -16.89 15.16
N ARG A 394 -8.65 -16.72 16.12
CA ARG A 394 -8.94 -16.30 17.48
C ARG A 394 -8.97 -14.78 17.57
N GLU A 395 -10.00 -14.20 16.98
CA GLU A 395 -10.20 -12.76 17.01
C GLU A 395 -10.38 -12.27 18.45
N GLU A 396 -9.46 -11.42 18.91
CA GLU A 396 -9.49 -10.84 20.26
C GLU A 396 -10.59 -9.77 20.37
N GLY A 397 -11.28 -9.73 21.53
CA GLY A 397 -12.26 -8.71 21.85
C GLY A 397 -13.73 -9.15 21.68
N ARG A 398 -14.65 -8.16 21.57
CA ARG A 398 -16.10 -8.37 21.64
C ARG A 398 -16.75 -8.99 20.38
N GLY A 399 -15.99 -9.28 19.36
CA GLY A 399 -16.56 -9.66 18.08
C GLY A 399 -16.02 -10.97 17.56
N GLN A 400 -16.75 -12.06 17.78
CA GLN A 400 -16.56 -13.25 16.97
C GLN A 400 -17.21 -13.00 15.60
N ARG A 401 -16.55 -12.15 14.77
CA ARG A 401 -17.07 -11.72 13.46
C ARG A 401 -16.74 -12.72 12.35
N GLY A 402 -15.98 -13.78 12.68
CA GLY A 402 -15.50 -14.75 11.72
C GLY A 402 -14.38 -14.21 10.83
N TRP A 403 -13.62 -13.22 11.30
CA TRP A 403 -12.45 -12.71 10.62
C TRP A 403 -11.26 -13.63 10.90
N VAL A 404 -10.32 -13.67 9.96
CA VAL A 404 -9.16 -14.56 10.01
C VAL A 404 -7.88 -13.81 9.70
N ARG A 405 -6.73 -14.39 10.08
CA ARG A 405 -5.42 -13.94 9.61
C ARG A 405 -4.89 -14.89 8.56
N LEU A 406 -4.21 -14.35 7.58
CA LEU A 406 -3.69 -15.09 6.43
C LEU A 406 -2.20 -14.93 6.28
N LYS A 407 -1.55 -15.97 5.79
CA LYS A 407 -0.25 -15.89 5.12
C LYS A 407 -0.42 -16.09 3.63
N PHE A 408 0.49 -15.52 2.86
CA PHE A 408 0.57 -15.68 1.41
C PHE A 408 1.89 -16.36 1.05
N PRO A 409 1.95 -17.73 1.00
CA PRO A 409 3.20 -18.46 0.78
C PRO A 409 3.90 -18.13 -0.55
N TRP A 410 3.14 -17.67 -1.53
CA TRP A 410 3.66 -17.21 -2.83
C TRP A 410 4.32 -15.83 -2.76
N LEU A 411 4.11 -15.07 -1.68
CA LEU A 411 4.60 -13.70 -1.51
C LEU A 411 5.81 -13.65 -0.57
N ASP A 412 5.66 -14.19 0.65
CA ASP A 412 6.69 -14.19 1.68
C ASP A 412 6.39 -15.21 2.78
N ASP A 413 7.43 -15.84 3.34
CA ASP A 413 7.28 -16.90 4.35
C ASP A 413 6.86 -16.38 5.74
N THR A 414 7.14 -15.12 6.04
CA THR A 414 6.94 -14.50 7.37
C THR A 414 5.79 -13.52 7.43
N TYR A 415 5.34 -13.04 6.28
CA TYR A 415 4.25 -12.08 6.21
C TYR A 415 2.91 -12.68 6.64
N VAL A 416 2.24 -12.01 7.57
CA VAL A 416 0.88 -12.34 8.02
C VAL A 416 0.04 -11.08 7.99
N THR A 417 -1.20 -11.17 7.51
CA THR A 417 -2.14 -10.05 7.46
C THR A 417 -2.60 -9.60 8.85
N ASP A 418 -3.23 -8.43 8.94
CA ASP A 418 -4.16 -8.14 10.03
C ASP A 418 -5.44 -8.99 9.87
N TRP A 419 -6.43 -8.78 10.73
CA TRP A 419 -7.73 -9.47 10.65
C TRP A 419 -8.45 -9.15 9.35
N VAL A 420 -8.74 -10.20 8.58
CA VAL A 420 -9.32 -10.17 7.24
C VAL A 420 -10.78 -10.56 7.32
N ARG A 421 -11.63 -9.80 6.67
CA ARG A 421 -13.07 -10.07 6.57
C ARG A 421 -13.32 -11.29 5.69
N THR A 422 -14.21 -12.16 6.16
CA THR A 422 -14.66 -13.35 5.42
C THR A 422 -16.07 -13.10 4.85
N VAL A 423 -16.27 -13.40 3.58
CA VAL A 423 -17.60 -13.33 2.95
C VAL A 423 -18.50 -14.38 3.58
N GLN A 424 -19.71 -13.99 3.94
CA GLN A 424 -20.73 -14.84 4.54
C GLN A 424 -22.01 -14.82 3.68
N TRP A 425 -22.86 -15.82 3.83
CA TRP A 425 -24.11 -15.94 3.07
C TRP A 425 -25.22 -14.98 3.49
N GLY A 426 -24.93 -14.08 4.38
CA GLY A 426 -25.88 -13.08 4.85
C GLY A 426 -25.20 -11.92 5.53
N GLY A 427 -25.99 -11.02 6.06
CA GLY A 427 -25.55 -9.82 6.73
C GLY A 427 -26.11 -9.68 8.14
N GLN A 428 -26.65 -8.51 8.46
CA GLN A 428 -27.13 -8.20 9.79
C GLN A 428 -28.29 -9.13 10.21
N GLY A 429 -28.09 -9.88 11.28
CA GLY A 429 -29.15 -10.66 11.95
C GLY A 429 -29.59 -11.92 11.22
N GLY A 430 -29.04 -12.25 10.06
CA GLY A 430 -29.43 -13.45 9.30
C GLY A 430 -28.35 -13.97 8.36
N GLY A 431 -28.59 -15.14 7.76
CA GLY A 431 -27.69 -15.84 6.85
C GLY A 431 -26.93 -16.98 7.53
N GLY A 432 -25.85 -17.44 6.92
CA GLY A 432 -24.99 -18.50 7.43
C GLY A 432 -23.63 -17.95 7.88
N VAL A 433 -23.01 -18.61 8.86
CA VAL A 433 -21.63 -18.34 9.28
C VAL A 433 -20.80 -19.57 8.90
N PHE A 434 -19.89 -19.39 7.94
CA PHE A 434 -18.98 -20.42 7.46
C PHE A 434 -17.55 -19.86 7.54
N SER A 435 -16.99 -19.87 8.75
CA SER A 435 -15.61 -19.44 8.97
C SER A 435 -14.65 -20.57 8.60
N PRO A 436 -13.58 -20.27 7.86
CA PRO A 436 -12.51 -21.24 7.66
C PRO A 436 -11.76 -21.49 8.96
N GLU A 437 -11.00 -22.57 9.01
CA GLU A 437 -10.14 -22.92 10.14
C GLU A 437 -8.65 -22.74 9.82
N VAL A 438 -7.81 -22.81 10.84
CA VAL A 438 -6.34 -22.73 10.69
C VAL A 438 -5.86 -23.81 9.73
N ASN A 439 -4.98 -23.45 8.80
CA ASN A 439 -4.44 -24.23 7.68
C ASN A 439 -5.39 -24.42 6.49
N ASP A 440 -6.62 -23.91 6.51
CA ASP A 440 -7.44 -23.92 5.30
C ASP A 440 -6.84 -23.03 4.22
N GLU A 441 -6.82 -23.55 2.99
CA GLU A 441 -6.56 -22.77 1.79
C GLU A 441 -7.81 -22.00 1.38
N VAL A 442 -7.65 -20.69 1.16
CA VAL A 442 -8.77 -19.79 0.84
C VAL A 442 -8.48 -18.94 -0.39
N LEU A 443 -9.53 -18.64 -1.14
CA LEU A 443 -9.47 -17.66 -2.22
C LEU A 443 -9.60 -16.25 -1.65
N VAL A 444 -8.67 -15.37 -2.03
CA VAL A 444 -8.55 -14.00 -1.53
C VAL A 444 -8.68 -13.00 -2.67
N GLY A 445 -9.55 -12.01 -2.49
CA GLY A 445 -9.62 -10.81 -3.32
C GLY A 445 -9.04 -9.61 -2.59
N PHE A 446 -8.51 -8.64 -3.33
CA PHE A 446 -7.92 -7.43 -2.77
C PHE A 446 -8.79 -6.21 -3.09
N GLU A 447 -9.25 -5.49 -2.08
CA GLU A 447 -10.06 -4.28 -2.26
C GLU A 447 -9.26 -3.25 -3.06
N GLN A 448 -9.79 -2.89 -4.24
CA GLN A 448 -9.11 -2.00 -5.19
C GLN A 448 -7.66 -2.41 -5.51
N GLY A 449 -7.35 -3.70 -5.37
CA GLY A 449 -6.01 -4.26 -5.63
C GLY A 449 -4.97 -3.99 -4.55
N LEU A 450 -5.33 -3.54 -3.35
CA LEU A 450 -4.37 -3.26 -2.29
C LEU A 450 -4.11 -4.48 -1.38
N LEU A 451 -2.84 -4.85 -1.23
CA LEU A 451 -2.40 -5.96 -0.38
C LEU A 451 -2.84 -5.80 1.09
N ASP A 452 -2.98 -4.56 1.57
CA ASP A 452 -3.45 -4.23 2.92
C ASP A 452 -4.96 -4.41 3.13
N SER A 453 -5.71 -4.69 2.07
CA SER A 453 -7.17 -4.75 2.10
C SER A 453 -7.72 -6.05 1.49
N PRO A 454 -7.28 -7.24 1.98
CA PRO A 454 -7.77 -8.52 1.50
C PRO A 454 -9.17 -8.85 2.03
N TYR A 455 -9.90 -9.70 1.28
CA TYR A 455 -11.14 -10.35 1.67
C TYR A 455 -11.04 -11.83 1.36
N VAL A 456 -11.45 -12.70 2.30
CA VAL A 456 -11.66 -14.13 2.03
C VAL A 456 -12.98 -14.31 1.32
N LEU A 457 -12.95 -14.88 0.13
CA LEU A 457 -14.11 -15.13 -0.71
C LEU A 457 -14.71 -16.53 -0.48
N GLY A 458 -13.88 -17.50 -0.09
CA GLY A 458 -14.30 -18.87 0.19
C GLY A 458 -13.12 -19.82 0.37
N GLY A 459 -13.39 -21.04 0.82
CA GLY A 459 -12.43 -22.12 0.90
C GLY A 459 -12.15 -22.75 -0.46
N LEU A 460 -10.96 -23.31 -0.63
CA LEU A 460 -10.54 -24.05 -1.81
C LEU A 460 -10.22 -25.49 -1.45
N TYR A 461 -10.71 -26.42 -2.26
CA TYR A 461 -10.20 -27.79 -2.28
C TYR A 461 -8.98 -27.89 -3.20
N ASN A 462 -8.04 -28.77 -2.86
CA ASN A 462 -6.79 -28.91 -3.58
C ASN A 462 -6.34 -30.40 -3.61
N GLY A 463 -5.10 -30.67 -3.88
CA GLY A 463 -4.54 -32.03 -3.91
C GLY A 463 -4.55 -32.75 -2.55
N VAL A 464 -4.57 -31.98 -1.44
CA VAL A 464 -4.55 -32.46 -0.05
C VAL A 464 -5.93 -32.32 0.59
N ASP A 465 -6.49 -31.11 0.56
CA ASP A 465 -7.78 -30.80 1.16
C ASP A 465 -8.90 -31.20 0.21
N LYS A 466 -9.75 -32.11 0.65
CA LYS A 466 -10.85 -32.69 -0.13
C LYS A 466 -12.18 -32.53 0.59
N PRO A 467 -13.30 -32.56 -0.14
CA PRO A 467 -14.62 -32.67 0.49
C PRO A 467 -14.70 -33.82 1.49
N SER A 468 -15.50 -33.68 2.53
CA SER A 468 -15.68 -34.72 3.54
C SER A 468 -16.05 -36.07 2.90
N PRO A 469 -15.49 -37.22 3.42
CA PRO A 469 -15.84 -38.54 2.93
C PRO A 469 -17.34 -38.79 2.97
N HIS A 470 -17.86 -39.48 1.96
CA HIS A 470 -19.27 -39.79 1.82
C HIS A 470 -19.50 -41.08 1.01
N ASP A 471 -20.54 -41.83 1.33
CA ASP A 471 -20.89 -43.08 0.64
C ASP A 471 -21.45 -42.82 -0.76
N VAL A 472 -22.07 -41.66 -0.98
CA VAL A 472 -22.55 -41.23 -2.31
C VAL A 472 -21.45 -40.42 -2.98
N PRO A 473 -20.95 -40.83 -4.17
CA PRO A 473 -19.94 -40.06 -4.89
C PRO A 473 -20.49 -38.67 -5.27
N LEU A 474 -19.62 -37.66 -5.26
CA LEU A 474 -20.00 -36.28 -5.57
C LEU A 474 -20.61 -36.15 -6.96
N VAL A 475 -20.03 -36.86 -7.93
CA VAL A 475 -20.47 -36.87 -9.33
C VAL A 475 -20.74 -38.30 -9.75
N ASP A 476 -21.83 -38.51 -10.46
CA ASP A 476 -22.13 -39.80 -11.09
C ASP A 476 -21.16 -40.05 -12.24
N PRO A 477 -20.41 -41.17 -12.21
CA PRO A 477 -19.33 -41.41 -13.19
C PRO A 477 -19.88 -41.72 -14.60
N THR A 478 -21.16 -42.08 -14.73
CA THR A 478 -21.79 -42.42 -16.01
C THR A 478 -22.42 -41.19 -16.66
N SER A 479 -23.20 -40.44 -15.89
CA SER A 479 -23.98 -39.32 -16.42
C SER A 479 -23.26 -37.97 -16.29
N GLY A 480 -22.21 -37.86 -15.49
CA GLY A 480 -21.52 -36.59 -15.17
C GLY A 480 -22.34 -35.65 -14.29
N LYS A 481 -23.47 -36.08 -13.76
CA LYS A 481 -24.37 -35.26 -12.92
C LYS A 481 -23.90 -35.25 -11.47
N VAL A 482 -24.13 -34.14 -10.77
CA VAL A 482 -23.83 -33.97 -9.34
C VAL A 482 -24.87 -34.76 -8.53
N ASN A 483 -24.41 -35.74 -7.74
CA ASN A 483 -25.27 -36.60 -6.91
C ASN A 483 -25.61 -36.01 -5.54
N ARG A 484 -24.82 -35.05 -5.04
CA ARG A 484 -25.04 -34.47 -3.71
C ARG A 484 -24.56 -33.04 -3.61
N ARG A 485 -25.25 -32.28 -2.78
CA ARG A 485 -24.83 -30.96 -2.28
C ARG A 485 -24.90 -31.02 -0.77
N SER A 486 -23.80 -30.68 -0.10
CA SER A 486 -23.67 -30.92 1.34
C SER A 486 -23.11 -29.70 2.06
N LEU A 487 -23.71 -29.37 3.21
CA LEU A 487 -23.12 -28.51 4.24
C LEU A 487 -22.62 -29.42 5.35
N VAL A 488 -21.31 -29.39 5.64
CA VAL A 488 -20.70 -30.33 6.58
C VAL A 488 -19.81 -29.58 7.56
N SER A 489 -20.02 -29.79 8.85
CA SER A 489 -19.11 -29.29 9.89
C SER A 489 -17.83 -30.14 9.98
N ARG A 490 -16.80 -29.62 10.64
CA ARG A 490 -15.54 -30.38 10.87
C ARG A 490 -15.73 -31.68 11.63
N SER A 491 -16.71 -31.76 12.51
CA SER A 491 -17.09 -32.99 13.23
C SER A 491 -17.96 -33.94 12.40
N GLY A 492 -18.27 -33.57 11.12
CA GLY A 492 -19.02 -34.41 10.20
C GLY A 492 -20.54 -34.28 10.28
N ASN A 493 -21.12 -33.40 11.12
CA ASN A 493 -22.55 -33.10 11.09
C ASN A 493 -22.90 -32.48 9.76
N ARG A 494 -24.00 -32.93 9.14
CA ARG A 494 -24.32 -32.61 7.74
C ARG A 494 -25.76 -32.31 7.48
N LEU A 495 -25.98 -31.39 6.54
CA LEU A 495 -27.26 -31.19 5.83
C LEU A 495 -26.99 -31.42 4.35
N GLU A 496 -27.75 -32.31 3.73
CA GLU A 496 -27.48 -32.77 2.37
C GLU A 496 -28.74 -32.76 1.51
N LEU A 497 -28.54 -32.37 0.24
CA LEU A 497 -29.49 -32.57 -0.85
C LEU A 497 -28.91 -33.68 -1.72
N LEU A 498 -29.61 -34.79 -1.86
CA LEU A 498 -29.16 -36.00 -2.53
C LEU A 498 -29.99 -36.22 -3.80
N ASP A 499 -29.30 -36.38 -4.92
CA ASP A 499 -29.90 -36.55 -6.26
C ASP A 499 -29.32 -37.80 -6.96
N ALA A 500 -28.88 -38.82 -6.22
CA ALA A 500 -28.17 -39.96 -6.81
C ALA A 500 -29.14 -40.85 -7.61
N PRO A 501 -28.93 -41.10 -8.93
CA PRO A 501 -29.83 -41.90 -9.75
C PRO A 501 -30.01 -43.34 -9.25
N ARG A 502 -28.93 -43.95 -8.75
CA ARG A 502 -28.88 -45.32 -8.21
C ARG A 502 -28.61 -45.37 -6.71
N GLY A 503 -28.92 -44.31 -5.98
CA GLY A 503 -28.68 -44.19 -4.53
C GLY A 503 -29.78 -43.37 -3.87
N PRO A 504 -29.53 -42.84 -2.67
CA PRO A 504 -30.51 -42.01 -1.96
C PRO A 504 -30.82 -40.72 -2.74
N SER A 505 -32.08 -40.34 -2.72
CA SER A 505 -32.59 -39.09 -3.29
C SER A 505 -33.47 -38.41 -2.24
N GLY A 506 -33.30 -37.09 -2.07
CA GLY A 506 -34.06 -36.31 -1.12
C GLY A 506 -33.19 -35.48 -0.16
N VAL A 507 -33.66 -35.26 1.07
CA VAL A 507 -32.98 -34.40 2.05
C VAL A 507 -32.55 -35.22 3.26
N ARG A 508 -31.30 -35.01 3.71
CA ARG A 508 -30.74 -35.71 4.87
C ARG A 508 -30.13 -34.74 5.85
N ILE A 509 -30.39 -34.97 7.14
CA ILE A 509 -29.68 -34.34 8.26
C ILE A 509 -29.10 -35.46 9.11
N ALA A 510 -27.76 -35.44 9.31
CA ALA A 510 -27.11 -36.51 10.05
C ALA A 510 -26.01 -35.98 10.99
N SER A 511 -25.87 -36.66 12.14
CA SER A 511 -24.74 -36.40 13.05
C SER A 511 -23.42 -36.98 12.52
N GLY A 512 -22.28 -36.33 12.82
CA GLY A 512 -20.98 -36.78 12.37
C GLY A 512 -20.55 -38.14 12.93
N ASP A 513 -21.04 -38.49 14.11
CA ASP A 513 -20.85 -39.81 14.73
C ASP A 513 -21.78 -40.92 14.17
N LYS A 514 -22.55 -40.58 13.14
CA LYS A 514 -23.47 -41.46 12.42
C LYS A 514 -24.62 -42.06 13.26
N ARG A 515 -24.87 -41.53 14.45
CA ARG A 515 -25.93 -42.06 15.34
C ARG A 515 -27.31 -41.49 15.06
N LEU A 516 -27.37 -40.24 14.67
CA LEU A 516 -28.66 -39.54 14.44
C LEU A 516 -28.79 -39.28 12.95
N ASP A 517 -29.94 -39.64 12.40
CA ASP A 517 -30.22 -39.53 10.97
C ASP A 517 -31.71 -39.16 10.75
N VAL A 518 -31.96 -38.11 10.00
CA VAL A 518 -33.26 -37.70 9.51
C VAL A 518 -33.18 -37.75 7.99
N MET A 519 -34.01 -38.56 7.34
CA MET A 519 -34.02 -38.72 5.91
C MET A 519 -35.44 -38.50 5.37
N LEU A 520 -35.55 -37.59 4.41
CA LEU A 520 -36.71 -37.48 3.52
C LEU A 520 -36.32 -38.23 2.24
N ASP A 521 -36.77 -39.48 2.10
CA ASP A 521 -36.43 -40.32 0.96
C ASP A 521 -37.51 -40.15 -0.10
N GLU A 522 -37.17 -39.43 -1.16
CA GLU A 522 -38.08 -39.14 -2.26
C GLU A 522 -38.46 -40.41 -3.06
N LYS A 523 -37.55 -41.37 -3.20
CA LYS A 523 -37.78 -42.59 -3.97
C LYS A 523 -38.71 -43.56 -3.27
N LYS A 524 -38.59 -43.66 -1.94
CA LYS A 524 -39.45 -44.51 -1.13
C LYS A 524 -40.75 -43.81 -0.75
N GLY A 525 -40.82 -42.47 -0.86
CA GLY A 525 -41.94 -41.69 -0.34
C GLY A 525 -42.04 -41.75 1.18
N GLU A 526 -40.86 -41.73 1.88
CA GLU A 526 -40.79 -41.95 3.32
C GLU A 526 -40.01 -40.81 4.00
N ILE A 527 -40.44 -40.48 5.23
CA ILE A 527 -39.66 -39.64 6.16
C ILE A 527 -39.28 -40.54 7.33
N THR A 528 -37.96 -40.64 7.60
CA THR A 528 -37.45 -41.42 8.71
C THR A 528 -36.64 -40.58 9.67
N LEU A 529 -36.84 -40.80 10.98
CA LEU A 529 -35.94 -40.33 12.05
C LEU A 529 -35.38 -41.57 12.70
N THR A 530 -34.05 -41.71 12.67
CA THR A 530 -33.38 -42.94 13.13
C THR A 530 -32.31 -42.62 14.18
N VAL A 531 -32.33 -43.38 15.25
CA VAL A 531 -31.25 -43.43 16.26
C VAL A 531 -30.52 -44.76 16.13
N LYS A 532 -29.20 -44.68 15.98
CA LYS A 532 -28.35 -45.86 15.78
C LYS A 532 -27.35 -46.04 16.93
N ALA A 533 -26.87 -47.25 17.10
CA ALA A 533 -25.79 -47.58 18.02
C ALA A 533 -24.48 -46.81 17.62
N ARG A 534 -23.56 -46.72 18.55
CA ARG A 534 -22.24 -46.15 18.28
C ARG A 534 -21.56 -46.87 17.11
N GLY A 535 -21.12 -46.08 16.12
CA GLY A 535 -20.57 -46.59 14.86
C GLY A 535 -21.60 -46.66 13.70
N GLY A 536 -22.89 -46.38 13.96
CA GLY A 536 -23.90 -46.15 12.92
C GLY A 536 -24.43 -47.39 12.17
N THR A 537 -24.13 -48.61 12.68
CA THR A 537 -24.42 -49.86 11.95
C THR A 537 -25.75 -50.51 12.37
N ARG A 538 -26.16 -50.35 13.65
CA ARG A 538 -27.38 -50.97 14.17
C ARG A 538 -28.40 -49.90 14.55
N GLU A 539 -29.61 -49.99 14.04
CA GLU A 539 -30.73 -49.17 14.44
C GLU A 539 -31.19 -49.55 15.85
N LEU A 540 -31.46 -48.55 16.67
CA LEU A 540 -31.95 -48.71 18.06
C LEU A 540 -33.40 -48.31 18.15
N SER A 541 -33.77 -47.21 17.51
CA SER A 541 -35.15 -46.77 17.45
C SER A 541 -35.41 -45.93 16.18
N SER A 542 -36.64 -45.92 15.70
CA SER A 542 -37.02 -45.10 14.56
C SER A 542 -38.45 -44.60 14.62
N VAL A 543 -38.68 -43.52 13.87
CA VAL A 543 -40.01 -43.03 13.48
C VAL A 543 -40.05 -43.01 11.98
N THR A 544 -40.98 -43.71 11.39
CA THR A 544 -41.18 -43.76 9.92
C THR A 544 -42.56 -43.24 9.58
N LEU A 545 -42.64 -42.29 8.68
CA LEU A 545 -43.85 -41.79 8.04
C LEU A 545 -43.81 -42.21 6.57
N SER A 546 -44.87 -42.92 6.12
CA SER A 546 -44.98 -43.36 4.74
C SER A 546 -46.42 -43.33 4.27
N ALA A 547 -46.66 -43.63 3.00
CA ALA A 547 -48.03 -43.75 2.45
C ALA A 547 -48.86 -44.85 3.13
N SER A 548 -48.21 -45.86 3.73
CA SER A 548 -48.85 -46.93 4.46
C SER A 548 -49.19 -46.60 5.92
N GLY A 549 -48.65 -45.50 6.47
CA GLY A 549 -48.91 -45.09 7.85
C GLY A 549 -47.70 -44.57 8.60
N ILE A 550 -47.83 -44.50 9.94
CA ILE A 550 -46.79 -44.05 10.88
C ILE A 550 -46.36 -45.25 11.74
N THR A 551 -45.08 -45.52 11.78
CA THR A 551 -44.46 -46.52 12.63
C THR A 551 -43.58 -45.86 13.67
N LEU A 552 -43.75 -46.20 14.94
CA LEU A 552 -42.88 -45.86 16.04
C LEU A 552 -42.26 -47.16 16.53
N ASP A 553 -40.93 -47.31 16.36
CA ASP A 553 -40.19 -48.50 16.75
C ASP A 553 -39.12 -48.09 17.77
N ALA A 554 -39.22 -48.57 19.00
CA ALA A 554 -38.24 -48.35 20.05
C ALA A 554 -37.16 -49.45 20.09
N GLY A 555 -37.21 -50.41 19.17
CA GLY A 555 -36.33 -51.57 19.14
C GLY A 555 -36.58 -52.54 20.31
N ALA A 556 -35.72 -53.56 20.40
CA ALA A 556 -35.94 -54.67 21.35
C ALA A 556 -35.78 -54.29 22.83
N THR A 557 -35.10 -53.16 23.14
CA THR A 557 -34.77 -52.75 24.52
C THR A 557 -35.23 -51.35 24.89
N GLY A 558 -35.89 -50.65 23.99
CA GLY A 558 -36.32 -49.26 24.22
C GLY A 558 -37.79 -49.19 24.62
N ASP A 559 -38.18 -48.07 25.21
CA ASP A 559 -39.55 -47.76 25.63
C ASP A 559 -40.18 -46.68 24.78
N VAL A 560 -41.47 -46.77 24.49
CA VAL A 560 -42.28 -45.68 23.97
C VAL A 560 -43.11 -45.06 25.09
N ASN A 561 -42.80 -43.83 25.49
CA ASN A 561 -43.52 -43.10 26.53
C ASN A 561 -44.38 -42.00 25.93
N ILE A 562 -45.71 -42.12 26.00
CA ILE A 562 -46.66 -41.11 25.53
C ILE A 562 -47.24 -40.39 26.78
N LYS A 563 -46.98 -39.10 26.92
CA LYS A 563 -47.44 -38.29 28.07
C LYS A 563 -48.14 -37.04 27.56
N GLY A 564 -49.29 -36.74 28.10
CA GLY A 564 -50.05 -35.54 27.77
C GLY A 564 -51.15 -35.27 28.80
N ARG A 565 -51.79 -34.11 28.80
CA ARG A 565 -52.97 -33.77 29.58
C ARG A 565 -54.14 -34.72 29.22
N SER A 566 -54.21 -35.06 27.96
CA SER A 566 -55.17 -36.03 27.43
C SER A 566 -54.49 -36.78 26.28
N VAL A 567 -54.66 -38.08 26.21
CA VAL A 567 -54.22 -38.91 25.08
C VAL A 567 -55.48 -39.61 24.55
N THR A 568 -55.83 -39.41 23.30
CA THR A 568 -56.96 -40.06 22.62
C THR A 568 -56.40 -40.96 21.54
N VAL A 569 -56.81 -42.24 21.56
CA VAL A 569 -56.50 -43.22 20.52
C VAL A 569 -57.80 -43.61 19.86
N ASN A 570 -57.94 -43.33 18.55
CA ASN A 570 -59.19 -43.63 17.82
C ASN A 570 -58.86 -44.36 16.50
N GLY A 571 -59.26 -45.61 16.44
CA GLY A 571 -59.14 -46.42 15.23
C GLY A 571 -60.52 -46.60 14.55
N LYS A 572 -60.62 -46.26 13.27
CA LYS A 572 -61.92 -46.44 12.50
C LYS A 572 -62.35 -47.89 12.37
N THR A 573 -61.42 -48.81 12.23
CA THR A 573 -61.64 -50.24 12.07
C THR A 573 -61.24 -51.06 13.26
N GLY A 574 -60.38 -50.58 14.10
CA GLY A 574 -59.95 -51.27 15.30
C GLY A 574 -58.72 -50.61 15.99
N VAL A 575 -58.56 -50.92 17.24
CA VAL A 575 -57.34 -50.59 18.04
C VAL A 575 -56.93 -51.92 18.68
N THR A 576 -55.71 -52.36 18.40
CA THR A 576 -55.09 -53.52 19.00
C THR A 576 -54.04 -53.07 20.00
N VAL A 577 -54.07 -53.55 21.22
CA VAL A 577 -53.05 -53.35 22.27
C VAL A 577 -52.57 -54.73 22.68
N ASP A 578 -51.32 -55.03 22.32
CA ASP A 578 -50.64 -56.27 22.72
C ASP A 578 -49.60 -55.95 23.78
N GLY A 579 -49.78 -56.38 24.97
CA GLY A 579 -48.90 -56.16 26.09
C GLY A 579 -47.83 -57.23 26.28
N GLY A 580 -47.76 -58.22 25.41
CA GLY A 580 -46.86 -59.36 25.59
C GLY A 580 -47.08 -60.03 26.94
N LEU A 581 -46.21 -59.77 27.90
CA LEU A 581 -46.32 -60.36 29.28
C LEU A 581 -47.33 -59.63 30.18
N LEU A 582 -47.56 -58.33 29.97
CA LEU A 582 -48.39 -57.53 30.91
C LEU A 582 -48.92 -56.27 30.22
N ALA A 583 -50.24 -56.03 30.32
CA ALA A 583 -50.89 -54.77 30.02
C ALA A 583 -51.57 -54.23 31.29
N VAL A 584 -51.24 -52.99 31.72
CA VAL A 584 -51.81 -52.36 32.93
C VAL A 584 -52.55 -51.08 32.54
N LEU A 585 -53.84 -51.01 32.88
CA LEU A 585 -54.64 -49.80 32.79
C LEU A 585 -54.90 -49.24 34.19
N LYS A 586 -54.51 -48.01 34.46
CA LYS A 586 -54.70 -47.31 35.74
C LYS A 586 -55.43 -45.99 35.53
N ALA A 587 -56.57 -45.81 36.15
CA ALA A 587 -57.32 -44.55 36.15
C ALA A 587 -58.25 -44.50 37.36
N LYS A 588 -58.74 -43.31 37.75
CA LYS A 588 -59.84 -43.17 38.72
C LYS A 588 -61.13 -43.78 38.21
N LEU A 589 -61.34 -43.82 36.93
CA LEU A 589 -62.52 -44.44 36.25
C LEU A 589 -62.05 -45.06 34.94
N ILE A 590 -62.34 -46.32 34.74
CA ILE A 590 -62.17 -47.05 33.48
C ILE A 590 -63.57 -47.42 32.98
N ARG A 591 -63.99 -47.02 31.75
CA ARG A 591 -65.22 -47.42 31.09
C ARG A 591 -64.84 -48.31 29.91
N ILE A 592 -65.41 -49.49 29.85
CA ILE A 592 -65.32 -50.45 28.78
C ILE A 592 -66.78 -50.72 28.36
N ASN A 593 -67.15 -50.43 27.09
CA ASN A 593 -68.49 -50.64 26.58
C ASN A 593 -68.57 -52.01 25.92
#